data_baf762683e993235fc0bfc51bfc78575
#
_entry.id   baf762683e993235fc0bfc51bfc78575
#
_cell.length_a   1.000
_cell.length_b   1.000
_cell.length_c   1.000
_cell.angle_alpha   90.00
_cell.angle_beta   90.00
_cell.angle_gamma   90.00
#
_symmetry.space_group_name_H-M   'P 1'
#
loop_
_entity.id
_entity.type
_entity.pdbx_description
1 polymer ?
#
loop_
_entity_poly.entity_id
_entity_poly.type
_entity_poly.pdbx_seq_one_letter_code
_entity_poly.pdbx_strand_id
1 'polypeptide(L)'
;MTIDRRNLLSGGATLFGALALTAVAGDMTLAEAAESHPQLDPHQSTFLPNLSTVTTTIDPVMPRDLDAHERKLLATFDELDFVVYSGQQWDRLGESHAPDVRVHNPDGTFTDGLQAHIEALKFQFLWAPDTRVVQHPIKIVNGNLTAVVGIGKGTFSQPMPLPDGSAIPPTGKPFQMSMTTVARWNHRNLIEEEFLFLDLQSIQQQIGLA
;
A
#
# COMPACT_ATOMS: atom_id res chain seq x y z
N MET A 1 26.93 21.57 -13.18
CA MET A 1 25.62 22.20 -12.94
C MET A 1 25.05 21.53 -11.73
N THR A 2 25.19 22.14 -10.55
CA THR A 2 24.90 21.54 -9.25
C THR A 2 23.41 21.71 -8.97
N ILE A 3 22.68 20.63 -8.89
CA ILE A 3 21.25 20.65 -8.54
C ILE A 3 21.13 20.88 -7.04
N ASP A 4 20.53 22.02 -6.67
CA ASP A 4 20.28 22.40 -5.28
C ASP A 4 19.14 21.54 -4.71
N ARG A 5 19.48 20.74 -3.67
CA ARG A 5 18.60 19.77 -3.01
C ARG A 5 17.49 20.41 -2.15
N ARG A 6 17.39 21.74 -2.08
CA ARG A 6 16.46 22.46 -1.21
C ARG A 6 15.08 22.75 -1.79
N ASN A 7 14.88 22.54 -3.11
CA ASN A 7 13.62 22.87 -3.78
C ASN A 7 12.69 21.68 -4.09
N LEU A 8 12.93 20.51 -3.51
CA LEU A 8 12.10 19.30 -3.72
C LEU A 8 10.97 19.12 -2.69
N LEU A 9 10.78 20.07 -1.76
CA LEU A 9 9.84 19.91 -0.63
C LEU A 9 8.64 20.87 -0.66
N SER A 10 8.33 21.53 -1.77
CA SER A 10 7.19 22.45 -1.85
C SER A 10 6.24 22.13 -3.01
N GLY A 11 5.58 20.98 -2.95
CA GLY A 11 4.53 20.62 -3.88
C GLY A 11 3.74 19.46 -3.33
N GLY A 12 2.72 19.76 -2.51
CA GLY A 12 1.89 18.75 -1.88
C GLY A 12 1.03 17.98 -2.88
N ALA A 13 1.52 16.86 -3.33
CA ALA A 13 0.75 15.77 -3.88
C ALA A 13 1.59 14.52 -3.71
N THR A 14 1.68 14.03 -2.48
CA THR A 14 2.32 12.76 -2.21
C THR A 14 1.34 11.67 -2.54
N LEU A 15 1.57 11.10 -3.67
CA LEU A 15 0.83 10.02 -4.26
C LEU A 15 1.18 8.70 -3.56
N PHE A 16 0.18 7.90 -3.32
CA PHE A 16 0.26 6.45 -3.27
C PHE A 16 0.95 5.93 -4.54
N GLY A 17 2.19 6.21 -4.76
CA GLY A 17 2.75 5.86 -6.04
C GLY A 17 4.05 6.50 -6.42
N ALA A 18 4.61 7.37 -5.64
CA ALA A 18 6.02 7.64 -5.76
C ALA A 18 6.77 6.41 -5.21
N LEU A 19 6.82 5.33 -5.99
CA LEU A 19 7.90 4.37 -5.91
C LEU A 19 9.18 5.15 -6.21
N ALA A 20 9.71 5.83 -5.21
CA ALA A 20 11.02 6.42 -5.31
C ALA A 20 12.01 5.27 -5.41
N LEU A 21 12.37 4.89 -6.64
CA LEU A 21 13.64 4.27 -6.94
C LEU A 21 14.72 5.31 -6.59
N THR A 22 15.03 5.45 -5.31
CA THR A 22 16.30 6.03 -4.90
C THR A 22 17.36 4.99 -5.23
N ALA A 23 17.83 5.02 -6.47
CA ALA A 23 19.17 4.56 -6.74
C ALA A 23 20.08 5.46 -5.91
N VAL A 24 20.53 4.96 -4.76
CA VAL A 24 21.66 5.53 -4.01
C VAL A 24 22.89 5.23 -4.87
N ALA A 25 23.16 6.09 -5.87
CA ALA A 25 24.48 6.20 -6.44
C ALA A 25 25.35 6.94 -5.42
N GLY A 26 25.75 6.23 -4.38
CA GLY A 26 26.90 6.59 -3.58
C GLY A 26 28.11 5.98 -4.24
N ASP A 27 29.08 6.80 -4.62
CA ASP A 27 30.42 6.41 -5.01
C ASP A 27 31.11 5.70 -3.81
N MET A 28 30.79 4.43 -3.61
CA MET A 28 31.58 3.50 -2.82
C MET A 28 32.26 2.56 -3.79
N THR A 29 33.59 2.62 -3.82
CA THR A 29 34.35 1.66 -4.60
C THR A 29 34.18 0.27 -3.98
N LEU A 30 34.02 -0.76 -4.83
CA LEU A 30 33.81 -2.16 -4.48
C LEU A 30 34.88 -2.76 -3.53
N ALA A 31 35.96 -2.03 -3.25
CA ALA A 31 37.04 -2.44 -2.34
C ALA A 31 36.77 -2.14 -0.87
N GLU A 32 35.97 -1.13 -0.52
CA GLU A 32 35.69 -0.77 0.89
C GLU A 32 34.53 -1.54 1.51
N ALA A 33 33.68 -2.16 0.69
CA ALA A 33 32.57 -2.98 1.16
C ALA A 33 32.97 -4.40 1.58
N ALA A 34 34.21 -4.85 1.28
CA ALA A 34 34.64 -6.22 1.49
C ALA A 34 35.16 -6.52 2.91
N GLU A 35 35.44 -5.51 3.72
CA GLU A 35 36.11 -5.71 5.03
C GLU A 35 35.19 -5.75 6.26
N SER A 36 33.88 -5.55 6.12
CA SER A 36 32.98 -5.42 7.29
C SER A 36 31.84 -6.45 7.39
N HIS A 37 31.75 -7.42 6.49
CA HIS A 37 30.72 -8.47 6.60
C HIS A 37 31.33 -9.85 6.83
N PRO A 38 30.82 -10.63 7.80
CA PRO A 38 31.21 -12.04 7.91
C PRO A 38 30.86 -12.72 6.59
N GLN A 39 31.82 -13.47 6.02
CA GLN A 39 31.62 -14.26 4.81
C GLN A 39 30.41 -15.16 4.99
N LEU A 40 29.33 -14.88 4.26
CA LEU A 40 28.20 -15.78 4.14
C LEU A 40 28.66 -17.02 3.36
N ASP A 41 28.43 -18.19 3.95
CA ASP A 41 28.72 -19.51 3.36
C ASP A 41 28.06 -19.57 1.96
N PRO A 42 28.82 -19.85 0.88
CA PRO A 42 28.26 -19.98 -0.46
C PRO A 42 27.18 -21.06 -0.59
N HIS A 43 27.07 -21.97 0.37
CA HIS A 43 26.06 -23.02 0.43
C HIS A 43 24.73 -22.57 1.07
N GLN A 44 24.64 -21.38 1.66
CA GLN A 44 23.39 -20.82 2.19
C GLN A 44 22.55 -20.03 1.15
N SER A 45 23.04 -19.91 -0.07
CA SER A 45 22.34 -19.22 -1.18
C SER A 45 21.13 -19.97 -1.75
N THR A 46 20.72 -21.10 -1.17
CA THR A 46 19.60 -21.92 -1.68
C THR A 46 18.27 -21.70 -0.97
N PHE A 47 18.16 -20.67 -0.12
CA PHE A 47 16.90 -20.36 0.59
C PHE A 47 16.28 -19.03 0.18
N LEU A 48 16.31 -18.71 -1.11
CA LEU A 48 15.27 -17.81 -1.64
C LEU A 48 14.16 -18.71 -2.18
N PRO A 49 13.01 -18.81 -1.50
CA PRO A 49 11.87 -19.51 -2.08
C PRO A 49 11.55 -18.85 -3.40
N ASN A 50 11.28 -19.66 -4.42
CA ASN A 50 10.82 -19.21 -5.71
C ASN A 50 9.54 -18.39 -5.51
N LEU A 51 9.65 -17.05 -5.47
CA LEU A 51 8.58 -16.10 -5.15
C LEU A 51 7.37 -16.18 -6.10
N SER A 52 7.49 -16.95 -7.19
CA SER A 52 6.42 -17.10 -8.17
C SER A 52 5.21 -17.94 -7.72
N THR A 53 5.23 -18.51 -6.50
CA THR A 53 4.15 -19.41 -6.03
C THR A 53 3.80 -19.28 -4.54
N VAL A 54 4.25 -18.23 -3.84
CA VAL A 54 3.81 -18.04 -2.45
C VAL A 54 2.39 -17.48 -2.44
N THR A 55 1.41 -18.35 -2.61
CA THR A 55 0.05 -18.05 -2.15
C THR A 55 0.09 -18.18 -0.63
N THR A 56 0.35 -17.09 0.06
CA THR A 56 0.26 -17.07 1.51
C THR A 56 -1.20 -17.29 1.88
N THR A 57 -1.54 -18.50 2.29
CA THR A 57 -2.84 -18.78 2.90
C THR A 57 -2.73 -18.34 4.35
N ILE A 58 -3.39 -17.24 4.69
CA ILE A 58 -3.49 -16.77 6.07
C ILE A 58 -4.73 -17.41 6.66
N ASP A 59 -4.58 -18.14 7.76
CA ASP A 59 -5.73 -18.65 8.52
C ASP A 59 -6.57 -17.48 9.01
N PRO A 60 -7.90 -17.50 8.77
CA PRO A 60 -8.76 -16.39 9.15
C PRO A 60 -8.77 -16.15 10.66
N VAL A 61 -8.48 -14.91 11.06
CA VAL A 61 -8.64 -14.44 12.44
C VAL A 61 -9.78 -13.44 12.46
N MET A 62 -10.94 -13.90 12.96
CA MET A 62 -12.14 -13.09 13.05
C MET A 62 -12.46 -12.81 14.52
N PRO A 63 -12.85 -11.60 14.87
CA PRO A 63 -13.24 -11.27 16.24
C PRO A 63 -14.53 -12.02 16.62
N ARG A 64 -14.65 -12.33 17.91
CA ARG A 64 -15.83 -12.98 18.50
C ARG A 64 -16.53 -12.00 19.43
N ASP A 65 -17.79 -12.29 19.72
CA ASP A 65 -18.59 -11.56 20.72
C ASP A 65 -18.70 -10.04 20.47
N LEU A 66 -18.73 -9.66 19.18
CA LEU A 66 -18.86 -8.27 18.76
C LEU A 66 -20.19 -7.66 19.20
N ASP A 67 -20.16 -6.41 19.62
CA ASP A 67 -21.37 -5.62 19.76
C ASP A 67 -21.95 -5.13 18.42
N ALA A 68 -23.07 -4.43 18.42
CA ALA A 68 -23.72 -3.96 17.20
C ALA A 68 -22.91 -2.85 16.50
N HIS A 69 -22.21 -2.03 17.26
CA HIS A 69 -21.35 -0.97 16.76
C HIS A 69 -20.11 -1.56 16.04
N GLU A 70 -19.40 -2.45 16.69
CA GLU A 70 -18.21 -3.12 16.15
C GLU A 70 -18.52 -3.91 14.88
N ARG A 71 -19.66 -4.64 14.86
CA ARG A 71 -20.13 -5.31 13.63
C ARG A 71 -20.36 -4.33 12.48
N LYS A 72 -20.94 -3.17 12.78
CA LYS A 72 -21.19 -2.15 11.78
C LYS A 72 -19.86 -1.58 11.20
N LEU A 73 -18.87 -1.30 12.05
CA LEU A 73 -17.56 -0.80 11.58
C LEU A 73 -16.90 -1.80 10.64
N LEU A 74 -16.86 -3.09 11.01
CA LEU A 74 -16.27 -4.12 10.17
C LEU A 74 -17.05 -4.35 8.86
N ALA A 75 -18.38 -4.27 8.89
CA ALA A 75 -19.20 -4.37 7.68
C ALA A 75 -18.98 -3.18 6.75
N THR A 76 -18.85 -1.96 7.31
CA THR A 76 -18.52 -0.75 6.53
C THR A 76 -17.12 -0.89 5.92
N PHE A 77 -16.16 -1.49 6.63
CA PHE A 77 -14.82 -1.73 6.11
C PHE A 77 -14.82 -2.75 4.96
N ASP A 78 -15.60 -3.82 5.08
CA ASP A 78 -15.77 -4.79 3.99
C ASP A 78 -16.40 -4.15 2.74
N GLU A 79 -17.45 -3.35 2.90
CA GLU A 79 -18.08 -2.59 1.80
C GLU A 79 -17.10 -1.62 1.16
N LEU A 80 -16.30 -0.90 1.98
CA LEU A 80 -15.26 0.00 1.50
C LEU A 80 -14.31 -0.72 0.55
N ASP A 81 -13.71 -1.82 0.96
CA ASP A 81 -12.65 -2.47 0.20
C ASP A 81 -13.17 -3.32 -0.96
N PHE A 82 -14.20 -4.15 -0.70
CA PHE A 82 -14.68 -5.09 -1.72
C PHE A 82 -15.54 -4.44 -2.79
N VAL A 83 -16.28 -3.37 -2.44
CA VAL A 83 -17.25 -2.75 -3.34
C VAL A 83 -16.79 -1.37 -3.79
N VAL A 84 -16.53 -0.45 -2.86
CA VAL A 84 -16.25 0.95 -3.18
C VAL A 84 -14.87 1.09 -3.82
N TYR A 85 -13.82 0.66 -3.15
CA TYR A 85 -12.45 0.74 -3.65
C TYR A 85 -12.25 -0.16 -4.88
N SER A 86 -12.56 -1.45 -4.76
CA SER A 86 -12.37 -2.42 -5.86
C SER A 86 -13.27 -2.12 -7.08
N GLY A 87 -14.41 -1.48 -6.85
CA GLY A 87 -15.32 -1.03 -7.90
C GLY A 87 -15.05 0.39 -8.39
N GLN A 88 -14.03 1.07 -7.84
CA GLN A 88 -13.68 2.46 -8.18
C GLN A 88 -14.87 3.44 -8.03
N GLN A 89 -15.72 3.21 -7.02
CA GLN A 89 -16.92 4.01 -6.75
C GLN A 89 -16.56 5.21 -5.87
N TRP A 90 -15.73 6.13 -6.38
CA TRP A 90 -15.10 7.21 -5.62
C TRP A 90 -16.08 8.19 -5.00
N ASP A 91 -17.23 8.39 -5.61
CA ASP A 91 -18.35 9.20 -5.11
C ASP A 91 -18.96 8.63 -3.81
N ARG A 92 -18.76 7.34 -3.53
CA ARG A 92 -19.22 6.65 -2.32
C ARG A 92 -18.18 6.61 -1.21
N LEU A 93 -16.93 7.03 -1.42
CA LEU A 93 -15.88 6.92 -0.39
C LEU A 93 -16.23 7.67 0.91
N GLY A 94 -17.02 8.74 0.80
CA GLY A 94 -17.56 9.47 1.96
C GLY A 94 -18.57 8.69 2.82
N GLU A 95 -19.02 7.52 2.41
CA GLU A 95 -19.85 6.63 3.23
C GLU A 95 -19.04 5.97 4.38
N SER A 96 -17.72 5.87 4.19
CA SER A 96 -16.78 5.28 5.16
C SER A 96 -15.79 6.27 5.75
N HIS A 97 -15.49 7.39 5.09
CA HIS A 97 -14.47 8.35 5.51
C HIS A 97 -15.06 9.73 5.86
N ALA A 98 -14.48 10.34 6.88
CA ALA A 98 -14.79 11.73 7.23
C ALA A 98 -14.25 12.69 6.16
N PRO A 99 -14.90 13.86 5.93
CA PRO A 99 -14.43 14.83 4.95
C PRO A 99 -13.00 15.33 5.22
N ASP A 100 -12.59 15.35 6.47
CA ASP A 100 -11.29 15.81 6.99
C ASP A 100 -10.38 14.65 7.42
N VAL A 101 -10.59 13.46 6.91
CA VAL A 101 -9.79 12.27 7.23
C VAL A 101 -8.30 12.53 7.02
N ARG A 102 -7.46 12.06 7.95
CA ARG A 102 -6.01 11.97 7.79
C ARG A 102 -5.60 10.54 7.49
N VAL A 103 -4.82 10.34 6.43
CA VAL A 103 -4.29 9.03 6.03
C VAL A 103 -2.77 9.06 6.09
N HIS A 104 -2.19 8.19 6.91
CA HIS A 104 -0.74 7.97 7.01
C HIS A 104 -0.33 6.92 5.99
N ASN A 105 0.50 7.32 5.04
CA ASN A 105 0.94 6.50 3.92
C ASN A 105 2.12 5.58 4.30
N PRO A 106 2.34 4.47 3.56
CA PRO A 106 3.42 3.53 3.84
C PRO A 106 4.83 4.13 3.72
N ASP A 107 5.00 5.24 3.01
CA ASP A 107 6.26 5.96 2.83
C ASP A 107 6.57 6.96 3.96
N GLY A 108 5.71 7.02 4.99
CA GLY A 108 5.83 7.93 6.12
C GLY A 108 5.26 9.33 5.88
N THR A 109 4.68 9.59 4.72
CA THR A 109 3.93 10.81 4.45
C THR A 109 2.48 10.70 4.93
N PHE A 110 1.69 11.77 4.78
CA PHE A 110 0.26 11.74 5.04
C PHE A 110 -0.51 12.57 4.02
N THR A 111 -1.79 12.25 3.86
CA THR A 111 -2.76 13.07 3.13
C THR A 111 -3.84 13.54 4.08
N ASP A 112 -4.26 14.80 3.92
CA ASP A 112 -5.37 15.39 4.68
C ASP A 112 -6.55 15.65 3.75
N GLY A 113 -7.71 15.19 4.17
CA GLY A 113 -9.00 15.38 3.50
C GLY A 113 -9.36 14.29 2.48
N LEU A 114 -10.66 14.04 2.43
CA LEU A 114 -11.26 12.98 1.61
C LEU A 114 -10.89 13.08 0.12
N GLN A 115 -10.91 14.29 -0.44
CA GLN A 115 -10.62 14.46 -1.87
C GLN A 115 -9.17 14.11 -2.21
N ALA A 116 -8.22 14.53 -1.36
CA ALA A 116 -6.81 14.18 -1.54
C ALA A 116 -6.58 12.66 -1.42
N HIS A 117 -7.29 12.01 -0.50
CA HIS A 117 -7.25 10.56 -0.37
C HIS A 117 -7.81 9.85 -1.60
N ILE A 118 -8.94 10.29 -2.15
CA ILE A 118 -9.50 9.75 -3.39
C ILE A 118 -8.49 9.81 -4.55
N GLU A 119 -7.82 10.96 -4.73
CA GLU A 119 -6.81 11.09 -5.80
C GLU A 119 -5.61 10.15 -5.57
N ALA A 120 -5.19 9.97 -4.33
CA ALA A 120 -4.15 9.01 -3.99
C ALA A 120 -4.56 7.55 -4.32
N LEU A 121 -5.79 7.16 -4.00
CA LEU A 121 -6.32 5.83 -4.31
C LEU A 121 -6.44 5.57 -5.82
N LYS A 122 -6.86 6.56 -6.59
CA LYS A 122 -6.98 6.47 -8.06
C LYS A 122 -5.67 6.11 -8.74
N PHE A 123 -4.54 6.53 -8.17
CA PHE A 123 -3.22 6.27 -8.77
C PHE A 123 -2.96 4.78 -9.00
N GLN A 124 -3.37 3.92 -8.06
CA GLN A 124 -3.22 2.46 -8.20
C GLN A 124 -3.88 1.94 -9.48
N PHE A 125 -5.03 2.49 -9.83
CA PHE A 125 -5.82 2.04 -10.98
C PHE A 125 -5.34 2.61 -12.32
N LEU A 126 -4.46 3.63 -12.32
CA LEU A 126 -3.83 4.12 -13.56
C LEU A 126 -2.94 3.05 -14.18
N TRP A 127 -2.20 2.29 -13.40
CA TRP A 127 -1.26 1.30 -13.89
C TRP A 127 -1.73 -0.15 -13.73
N ALA A 128 -2.65 -0.41 -12.81
CA ALA A 128 -3.25 -1.72 -12.57
C ALA A 128 -4.78 -1.59 -12.42
N PRO A 129 -5.52 -1.35 -13.53
CA PRO A 129 -6.95 -1.05 -13.50
C PRO A 129 -7.83 -2.20 -13.03
N ASP A 130 -7.29 -3.44 -13.00
CA ASP A 130 -7.95 -4.64 -12.50
C ASP A 130 -7.70 -4.90 -11.00
N THR A 131 -7.08 -3.96 -10.28
CA THR A 131 -6.83 -4.09 -8.84
C THR A 131 -8.12 -4.32 -8.06
N ARG A 132 -8.10 -5.34 -7.19
CA ARG A 132 -9.23 -5.67 -6.31
C ARG A 132 -8.73 -6.20 -4.98
N VAL A 133 -9.38 -5.80 -3.89
CA VAL A 133 -9.28 -6.50 -2.61
C VAL A 133 -10.17 -7.73 -2.69
N VAL A 134 -9.61 -8.90 -2.40
CA VAL A 134 -10.29 -10.18 -2.59
C VAL A 134 -10.58 -10.91 -1.29
N GLN A 135 -9.92 -10.51 -0.18
CA GLN A 135 -10.06 -11.17 1.10
C GLN A 135 -9.63 -10.25 2.24
N HIS A 136 -10.30 -10.38 3.39
CA HIS A 136 -9.89 -9.86 4.69
C HIS A 136 -9.65 -11.05 5.64
N PRO A 137 -8.44 -11.64 5.64
CA PRO A 137 -8.16 -12.81 6.46
C PRO A 137 -8.07 -12.50 7.95
N ILE A 138 -7.70 -11.28 8.33
CA ILE A 138 -7.60 -10.86 9.73
C ILE A 138 -8.40 -9.59 9.92
N LYS A 139 -9.31 -9.61 10.90
CA LYS A 139 -10.05 -8.44 11.35
C LYS A 139 -9.99 -8.34 12.86
N ILE A 140 -9.60 -7.19 13.35
CA ILE A 140 -9.57 -6.86 14.78
C ILE A 140 -10.37 -5.58 14.97
N VAL A 141 -11.17 -5.55 16.00
CA VAL A 141 -11.90 -4.35 16.41
C VAL A 141 -11.88 -4.23 17.92
N ASN A 142 -11.76 -3.02 18.41
CA ASN A 142 -11.85 -2.67 19.81
C ASN A 142 -12.46 -1.27 19.93
N GLY A 143 -13.76 -1.22 20.20
CA GLY A 143 -14.52 0.02 20.24
C GLY A 143 -14.50 0.76 18.90
N ASN A 144 -13.82 1.90 18.85
CA ASN A 144 -13.71 2.73 17.65
C ASN A 144 -12.40 2.55 16.87
N LEU A 145 -11.64 1.49 17.15
CA LEU A 145 -10.42 1.14 16.42
C LEU A 145 -10.61 -0.18 15.68
N THR A 146 -10.22 -0.20 14.42
CA THR A 146 -10.15 -1.42 13.62
C THR A 146 -8.74 -1.63 13.09
N ALA A 147 -8.33 -2.90 12.97
CA ALA A 147 -7.16 -3.31 12.20
C ALA A 147 -7.58 -4.44 11.26
N VAL A 148 -7.44 -4.22 9.97
CA VAL A 148 -7.87 -5.17 8.94
C VAL A 148 -6.69 -5.49 8.04
N VAL A 149 -6.41 -6.76 7.84
CA VAL A 149 -5.47 -7.22 6.82
C VAL A 149 -6.26 -7.52 5.56
N GLY A 150 -5.94 -6.80 4.49
CA GLY A 150 -6.51 -6.98 3.15
C GLY A 150 -5.54 -7.69 2.21
N ILE A 151 -6.06 -8.61 1.41
CA ILE A 151 -5.32 -9.22 0.29
C ILE A 151 -5.85 -8.60 -1.00
N GLY A 152 -4.99 -7.83 -1.66
CA GLY A 152 -5.27 -7.26 -2.96
C GLY A 152 -4.57 -8.01 -4.08
N LYS A 153 -5.12 -7.98 -5.29
CA LYS A 153 -4.54 -8.55 -6.51
C LYS A 153 -4.74 -7.59 -7.67
N GLY A 154 -3.83 -7.63 -8.62
CA GLY A 154 -3.92 -6.87 -9.86
C GLY A 154 -2.85 -7.28 -10.85
N THR A 155 -2.83 -6.58 -11.99
CA THR A 155 -1.85 -6.80 -13.07
C THR A 155 -1.23 -5.47 -13.48
N PHE A 156 0.08 -5.40 -13.56
CA PHE A 156 0.77 -4.23 -14.11
C PHE A 156 0.58 -4.18 -15.62
N SER A 157 -0.55 -3.65 -16.08
CA SER A 157 -1.01 -3.72 -17.46
C SER A 157 -1.04 -2.39 -18.21
N GLN A 158 -0.87 -1.25 -17.50
CA GLN A 158 -0.84 0.08 -18.08
C GLN A 158 0.44 0.83 -17.67
N PRO A 159 0.93 1.82 -18.44
CA PRO A 159 2.08 2.61 -18.04
C PRO A 159 1.90 3.26 -16.67
N MET A 160 2.88 3.10 -15.77
CA MET A 160 2.85 3.71 -14.44
C MET A 160 3.47 5.11 -14.52
N PRO A 161 2.69 6.18 -14.27
CA PRO A 161 3.19 7.55 -14.35
C PRO A 161 4.25 7.83 -13.26
N LEU A 162 5.26 8.63 -13.60
CA LEU A 162 6.28 9.11 -12.68
C LEU A 162 6.15 10.63 -12.46
N PRO A 163 6.66 11.17 -11.34
CA PRO A 163 6.56 12.59 -11.01
C PRO A 163 7.26 13.53 -12.01
N ASP A 164 8.23 13.04 -12.76
CA ASP A 164 8.94 13.80 -13.80
C ASP A 164 8.21 13.85 -15.15
N GLY A 165 7.01 13.27 -15.23
CA GLY A 165 6.20 13.18 -16.43
C GLY A 165 6.54 12.01 -17.36
N SER A 166 7.53 11.20 -17.01
CA SER A 166 7.81 9.92 -17.68
C SER A 166 6.87 8.82 -17.17
N ALA A 167 7.00 7.62 -17.73
CA ALA A 167 6.24 6.48 -17.25
C ALA A 167 7.05 5.19 -17.34
N ILE A 168 6.83 4.27 -16.40
CA ILE A 168 7.39 2.93 -16.47
C ILE A 168 6.48 2.09 -17.36
N PRO A 169 7.01 1.42 -18.41
CA PRO A 169 6.21 0.58 -19.28
C PRO A 169 5.66 -0.63 -18.53
N PRO A 170 4.44 -1.10 -18.85
CA PRO A 170 3.84 -2.25 -18.19
C PRO A 170 4.61 -3.53 -18.51
N THR A 171 4.69 -4.42 -17.52
CA THR A 171 5.33 -5.73 -17.69
C THR A 171 4.32 -6.85 -17.97
N GLY A 172 3.02 -6.59 -17.78
CA GLY A 172 1.96 -7.59 -17.87
C GLY A 172 1.98 -8.60 -16.70
N LYS A 173 2.85 -8.41 -15.70
CA LYS A 173 2.95 -9.34 -14.57
C LYS A 173 1.86 -9.11 -13.54
N PRO A 174 1.26 -10.18 -12.99
CA PRO A 174 0.34 -10.08 -11.87
C PRO A 174 1.11 -9.82 -10.57
N PHE A 175 0.40 -9.24 -9.59
CA PHE A 175 0.87 -9.09 -8.22
C PHE A 175 -0.21 -9.44 -7.21
N GLN A 176 0.22 -9.83 -6.03
CA GLN A 176 -0.59 -9.90 -4.83
C GLN A 176 0.05 -9.00 -3.77
N MET A 177 -0.76 -8.16 -3.16
CA MET A 177 -0.33 -7.30 -2.06
C MET A 177 -1.04 -7.72 -0.77
N SER A 178 -0.30 -7.71 0.34
CA SER A 178 -0.88 -7.76 1.68
C SER A 178 -0.78 -6.36 2.25
N MET A 179 -1.90 -5.80 2.64
CA MET A 179 -1.97 -4.50 3.29
C MET A 179 -2.62 -4.63 4.66
N THR A 180 -2.18 -3.83 5.59
CA THR A 180 -2.85 -3.68 6.88
C THR A 180 -3.30 -2.25 7.01
N THR A 181 -4.58 -2.07 7.26
CA THR A 181 -5.16 -0.76 7.55
C THR A 181 -5.59 -0.73 9.01
N VAL A 182 -5.04 0.23 9.75
CA VAL A 182 -5.54 0.56 11.09
C VAL A 182 -6.34 1.84 10.98
N ALA A 183 -7.60 1.81 11.40
CA ALA A 183 -8.49 2.95 11.28
C ALA A 183 -9.09 3.35 12.62
N ARG A 184 -9.13 4.66 12.88
CA ARG A 184 -9.88 5.26 13.98
C ARG A 184 -11.17 5.85 13.43
N TRP A 185 -12.30 5.48 14.06
CA TRP A 185 -13.64 5.87 13.67
C TRP A 185 -14.19 6.94 14.61
N ASN A 186 -14.82 7.94 14.06
CA ASN A 186 -15.48 8.98 14.84
C ASN A 186 -16.90 8.54 15.31
N HIS A 187 -17.58 9.40 16.08
CA HIS A 187 -18.92 9.15 16.60
C HIS A 187 -20.02 8.97 15.53
N ARG A 188 -19.72 9.29 14.26
CA ARG A 188 -20.63 9.07 13.12
C ARG A 188 -20.34 7.79 12.37
N ASN A 189 -19.43 6.95 12.87
CA ASN A 189 -18.90 5.75 12.22
C ASN A 189 -18.24 6.03 10.88
N LEU A 190 -17.50 7.14 10.79
CA LEU A 190 -16.62 7.46 9.67
C LEU A 190 -15.18 7.40 10.13
N ILE A 191 -14.30 6.89 9.27
CA ILE A 191 -12.86 6.89 9.48
C ILE A 191 -12.37 8.34 9.50
N GLU A 192 -11.82 8.78 10.63
CA GLU A 192 -11.23 10.11 10.79
C GLU A 192 -9.71 10.09 10.71
N GLU A 193 -9.10 8.93 10.97
CA GLU A 193 -7.66 8.73 10.82
C GLU A 193 -7.37 7.28 10.40
N GLU A 194 -6.47 7.13 9.44
CA GLU A 194 -6.13 5.84 8.84
C GLU A 194 -4.61 5.69 8.75
N PHE A 195 -4.11 4.49 9.02
CA PHE A 195 -2.71 4.12 8.91
C PHE A 195 -2.58 2.94 7.97
N LEU A 196 -1.84 3.13 6.88
CA LEU A 196 -1.64 2.13 5.85
C LEU A 196 -0.25 1.50 5.96
N PHE A 197 -0.22 0.18 5.99
CA PHE A 197 1.01 -0.61 5.97
C PHE A 197 0.98 -1.55 4.77
N LEU A 198 1.97 -1.43 3.91
CA LEU A 198 2.02 -2.15 2.64
C LEU A 198 3.47 -2.54 2.33
N ASP A 199 3.70 -3.76 1.89
CA ASP A 199 5.00 -4.22 1.42
C ASP A 199 5.19 -3.83 -0.06
N LEU A 200 5.64 -2.61 -0.27
CA LEU A 200 5.91 -2.06 -1.60
C LEU A 200 7.04 -2.80 -2.31
N GLN A 201 8.07 -3.26 -1.58
CA GLN A 201 9.19 -3.96 -2.17
C GLN A 201 8.75 -5.30 -2.78
N SER A 202 7.90 -6.03 -2.08
CA SER A 202 7.33 -7.29 -2.60
C SER A 202 6.53 -7.06 -3.89
N ILE A 203 5.74 -5.99 -3.96
CA ILE A 203 5.00 -5.64 -5.17
C ILE A 203 5.96 -5.35 -6.32
N GLN A 204 7.01 -4.53 -6.09
CA GLN A 204 8.02 -4.20 -7.11
C GLN A 204 8.70 -5.45 -7.68
N GLN A 205 9.08 -6.39 -6.82
CA GLN A 205 9.68 -7.65 -7.24
C GLN A 205 8.72 -8.47 -8.11
N GLN A 206 7.47 -8.60 -7.69
CA GLN A 206 6.46 -9.36 -8.44
C GLN A 206 6.20 -8.78 -9.83
N ILE A 207 6.10 -7.46 -9.96
CA ILE A 207 5.89 -6.80 -11.24
C ILE A 207 7.18 -6.59 -12.06
N GLY A 208 8.34 -6.99 -11.52
CA GLY A 208 9.62 -7.01 -12.22
C GLY A 208 10.32 -5.65 -12.29
N LEU A 209 10.16 -4.82 -11.26
CA LEU A 209 10.83 -3.51 -11.11
C LEU A 209 11.97 -3.53 -10.08
N ALA A 210 12.21 -4.66 -9.40
CA ALA A 210 13.29 -4.86 -8.44
C ALA A 210 13.99 -6.20 -8.71
#